data_51e2cef0b2c1ca36700c8122c2f723a6
#
_entry.id   51e2cef0b2c1ca36700c8122c2f723a6
#
_cell.length_a   1.000
_cell.length_b   1.000
_cell.length_c   1.000
_cell.angle_alpha   90.00
_cell.angle_beta   90.00
_cell.angle_gamma   90.00
#
_symmetry.space_group_name_H-M   'P 1'
#
loop_
_entity.id
_entity.type
_entity.pdbx_description
1 polymer ?
#
loop_
_entity_poly.entity_id
_entity_poly.type
_entity_poly.pdbx_seq_one_letter_code
_entity_poly.pdbx_strand_id
1 'polypeptide(L)'
;MSKYFVCWGILLYALFSLLSAPCSLLHAQPQKRLVEVQVAPSKAGWIYNTGEKVEFEVRVLKNGQPLPGCEIRYQTGLEKMPPDQEGTMSLKDGTAKIKGGTLKQPGFLRCEVWVEHEGVTYHDWGTAGFDPQEIEPTVEMPGDFDEFWSAAKQALAALPMDAKLTLEPDLSTAEIDVYHVSLQNIQTSWRGNSRFYGMLSMPKKPGQYPAILNVPGAGVRSYGRDDRAANGVIVFKVGIHVLPVNLPDEVYQSLGAGALGGYQNFNLDDRDLYYYKRVYLGCVRAIDFIYSLPEFDGETLAVTGGSQGGALSIITA
;
A
#
# COMPACT_ATOMS: atom_id res chain seq x y z
N MET A 1 34.00 -46.83 37.23
CA MET A 1 34.12 -45.36 37.22
C MET A 1 33.80 -44.76 35.85
N SER A 2 32.65 -45.06 35.22
CA SER A 2 32.39 -44.53 33.87
C SER A 2 30.96 -44.04 33.64
N LYS A 3 30.09 -43.96 34.64
CA LYS A 3 28.68 -43.52 34.46
C LYS A 3 28.43 -42.08 34.90
N TYR A 4 29.36 -41.44 35.63
CA TYR A 4 29.15 -40.07 36.13
C TYR A 4 29.77 -38.99 35.21
N PHE A 5 30.65 -39.34 34.31
CA PHE A 5 31.26 -38.36 33.39
C PHE A 5 30.33 -37.94 32.23
N VAL A 6 29.37 -38.77 31.84
CA VAL A 6 28.43 -38.47 30.75
C VAL A 6 27.34 -37.50 31.18
N CYS A 7 26.89 -37.59 32.46
CA CYS A 7 25.83 -36.68 32.96
C CYS A 7 26.31 -35.21 33.12
N TRP A 8 27.59 -35.00 33.46
CA TRP A 8 28.13 -33.64 33.63
C TRP A 8 28.34 -32.93 32.28
N GLY A 9 28.68 -33.67 31.20
CA GLY A 9 28.85 -33.12 29.87
C GLY A 9 27.49 -32.64 29.28
N ILE A 10 26.44 -33.38 29.52
CA ILE A 10 25.06 -33.02 29.02
C ILE A 10 24.50 -31.82 29.80
N LEU A 11 24.76 -31.72 31.12
CA LEU A 11 24.33 -30.58 31.91
C LEU A 11 25.06 -29.27 31.55
N LEU A 12 26.36 -29.35 31.26
CA LEU A 12 27.12 -28.19 30.79
C LEU A 12 26.72 -27.75 29.38
N TYR A 13 26.36 -28.68 28.48
CA TYR A 13 25.89 -28.35 27.13
C TYR A 13 24.52 -27.70 27.17
N ALA A 14 23.60 -28.16 28.05
CA ALA A 14 22.30 -27.57 28.27
C ALA A 14 22.38 -26.16 28.92
N LEU A 15 23.35 -25.91 29.81
CA LEU A 15 23.54 -24.57 30.35
C LEU A 15 24.17 -23.60 29.34
N PHE A 16 25.05 -24.08 28.46
CA PHE A 16 25.66 -23.22 27.42
C PHE A 16 24.71 -22.89 26.30
N SER A 17 23.76 -23.79 25.95
CA SER A 17 22.72 -23.51 24.95
C SER A 17 21.62 -22.56 25.45
N LEU A 18 21.44 -22.40 26.77
CA LEU A 18 20.54 -21.39 27.37
C LEU A 18 21.18 -20.00 27.42
N LEU A 19 22.50 -19.89 27.38
CA LEU A 19 23.23 -18.62 27.36
C LEU A 19 23.50 -18.07 25.95
N SER A 20 23.26 -18.87 24.91
CA SER A 20 23.40 -18.47 23.50
C SER A 20 22.08 -18.24 22.78
N ALA A 21 20.96 -18.12 23.49
CA ALA A 21 19.74 -17.61 22.90
C ALA A 21 20.00 -16.16 22.46
N PRO A 22 19.91 -15.83 21.17
CA PRO A 22 20.12 -14.46 20.74
C PRO A 22 19.10 -13.58 21.44
N CYS A 23 19.57 -12.50 22.03
CA CYS A 23 18.78 -11.47 22.72
C CYS A 23 17.91 -10.69 21.72
N SER A 24 17.14 -11.40 20.87
CA SER A 24 16.25 -10.82 19.87
C SER A 24 14.87 -10.42 20.42
N LEU A 25 14.64 -10.61 21.72
CA LEU A 25 13.38 -10.22 22.37
C LEU A 25 13.36 -8.79 22.94
N LEU A 26 14.46 -8.03 22.80
CA LEU A 26 14.56 -6.67 23.34
C LEU A 26 14.16 -5.57 22.34
N HIS A 27 13.70 -5.90 21.12
CA HIS A 27 13.31 -4.92 20.11
C HIS A 27 11.80 -4.62 20.05
N ALA A 28 11.02 -5.13 20.98
CA ALA A 28 9.57 -4.95 21.00
C ALA A 28 9.07 -3.75 21.81
N GLN A 29 9.97 -2.91 22.34
CA GLN A 29 9.53 -1.63 22.91
C GLN A 29 9.40 -0.60 21.79
N PRO A 30 8.26 0.11 21.66
CA PRO A 30 8.17 1.22 20.73
C PRO A 30 9.28 2.21 21.07
N GLN A 31 10.13 2.53 20.09
CA GLN A 31 11.17 3.57 20.28
C GLN A 31 10.44 4.88 20.55
N LYS A 32 10.36 5.25 21.83
CA LYS A 32 9.85 6.56 22.21
C LYS A 32 10.83 7.57 21.65
N ARG A 33 10.39 8.39 20.70
CA ARG A 33 11.21 9.49 20.20
C ARG A 33 11.51 10.43 21.37
N LEU A 34 12.78 10.52 21.73
CA LEU A 34 13.21 11.36 22.83
C LEU A 34 13.04 12.84 22.50
N VAL A 35 13.32 13.19 21.24
CA VAL A 35 13.16 14.53 20.69
C VAL A 35 12.11 14.49 19.59
N GLU A 36 11.22 15.48 19.60
CA GLU A 36 10.19 15.72 18.60
C GLU A 36 10.52 17.03 17.89
N VAL A 37 10.55 17.01 16.56
CA VAL A 37 10.66 18.19 15.71
C VAL A 37 9.26 18.42 15.14
N GLN A 38 8.75 19.63 15.24
CA GLN A 38 7.46 20.05 14.69
C GLN A 38 7.72 21.20 13.71
N VAL A 39 7.19 21.08 12.48
CA VAL A 39 7.30 22.09 11.43
C VAL A 39 5.93 22.34 10.84
N ALA A 40 5.47 23.58 10.88
CA ALA A 40 4.16 23.97 10.36
C ALA A 40 4.20 25.32 9.66
N PRO A 41 3.48 25.52 8.55
CA PRO A 41 3.20 26.85 8.03
C PRO A 41 2.46 27.69 9.07
N SER A 42 2.79 28.96 9.18
CA SER A 42 2.22 29.88 10.20
C SER A 42 0.74 30.22 9.99
N LYS A 43 0.24 30.10 8.75
CA LYS A 43 -1.15 30.35 8.41
C LYS A 43 -2.03 29.12 8.69
N ALA A 44 -3.14 29.33 9.36
CA ALA A 44 -4.13 28.26 9.60
C ALA A 44 -4.61 27.67 8.26
N GLY A 45 -4.75 26.33 8.24
CA GLY A 45 -5.15 25.58 7.03
C GLY A 45 -4.03 25.37 6.00
N TRP A 46 -2.87 26.02 6.17
CA TRP A 46 -1.66 25.84 5.35
C TRP A 46 -1.82 26.17 3.86
N ILE A 47 -2.85 26.93 3.50
CA ILE A 47 -3.17 27.33 2.12
C ILE A 47 -2.82 28.82 1.93
N TYR A 48 -2.11 29.09 0.86
CA TYR A 48 -1.60 30.39 0.44
C TYR A 48 -2.02 30.66 -1.00
N ASN A 49 -2.12 31.94 -1.37
CA ASN A 49 -2.23 32.31 -2.77
C ASN A 49 -0.83 32.35 -3.41
N THR A 50 -0.73 32.09 -4.70
CA THR A 50 0.51 32.30 -5.47
C THR A 50 1.01 33.73 -5.29
N GLY A 51 2.32 33.90 -5.05
CA GLY A 51 2.94 35.19 -4.71
C GLY A 51 2.89 35.58 -3.24
N GLU A 52 2.05 34.97 -2.41
CA GLU A 52 2.04 35.16 -0.96
C GLU A 52 3.31 34.56 -0.35
N LYS A 53 3.83 35.14 0.74
CA LYS A 53 5.02 34.63 1.42
C LYS A 53 4.63 33.69 2.55
N VAL A 54 5.26 32.51 2.60
CA VAL A 54 5.11 31.56 3.70
C VAL A 54 6.21 31.75 4.73
N GLU A 55 5.85 31.66 5.99
CA GLU A 55 6.75 31.50 7.14
C GLU A 55 6.42 30.15 7.80
N PHE A 56 7.44 29.37 8.14
CA PHE A 56 7.28 28.11 8.87
C PHE A 56 7.67 28.30 10.32
N GLU A 57 6.81 27.86 11.22
CA GLU A 57 7.10 27.78 12.65
C GLU A 57 7.70 26.42 12.96
N VAL A 58 8.85 26.44 13.64
CA VAL A 58 9.57 25.24 14.06
C VAL A 58 9.58 25.16 15.57
N ARG A 59 9.30 23.99 16.11
CA ARG A 59 9.44 23.69 17.53
C ARG A 59 10.26 22.40 17.69
N VAL A 60 11.23 22.43 18.59
CA VAL A 60 11.99 21.24 18.99
C VAL A 60 11.70 20.96 20.45
N LEU A 61 11.17 19.79 20.73
CA LEU A 61 10.72 19.38 22.06
C LEU A 61 11.54 18.16 22.53
N LYS A 62 11.94 18.14 23.81
CA LYS A 62 12.44 16.95 24.48
C LYS A 62 11.47 16.55 25.60
N ASN A 63 10.93 15.36 25.53
CA ASN A 63 9.86 14.88 26.44
C ASN A 63 8.66 15.86 26.55
N GLY A 64 8.26 16.49 25.44
CA GLY A 64 7.15 17.44 25.39
C GLY A 64 7.44 18.83 25.89
N GLN A 65 8.69 19.13 26.30
CA GLN A 65 9.14 20.46 26.70
C GLN A 65 10.08 21.06 25.64
N PRO A 66 10.04 22.39 25.40
CA PRO A 66 10.97 23.03 24.48
C PRO A 66 12.42 22.67 24.80
N LEU A 67 13.23 22.41 23.77
CA LEU A 67 14.66 22.09 23.88
C LEU A 67 15.48 23.36 23.54
N PRO A 68 15.88 24.17 24.54
CA PRO A 68 16.63 25.38 24.28
C PRO A 68 18.08 25.08 23.88
N GLY A 69 18.69 26.01 23.13
CA GLY A 69 20.11 25.95 22.78
C GLY A 69 20.46 24.88 21.75
N CYS A 70 19.49 24.24 21.10
CA CYS A 70 19.75 23.32 20.01
C CYS A 70 19.98 24.06 18.69
N GLU A 71 20.74 23.45 17.79
CA GLU A 71 20.93 23.89 16.41
C GLU A 71 20.12 23.02 15.47
N ILE A 72 19.43 23.65 14.54
CA ILE A 72 18.73 22.98 13.44
C ILE A 72 19.45 23.24 12.12
N ARG A 73 19.41 22.24 11.23
CA ARG A 73 19.63 22.42 9.79
C ARG A 73 18.26 22.42 9.11
N TYR A 74 18.06 23.29 8.15
CA TYR A 74 16.81 23.33 7.41
C TYR A 74 17.04 23.51 5.91
N GLN A 75 16.04 23.13 5.13
CA GLN A 75 15.93 23.43 3.71
C GLN A 75 14.48 23.79 3.36
N THR A 76 14.31 24.70 2.38
CA THR A 76 13.00 25.03 1.81
C THR A 76 13.04 25.01 0.29
N GLY A 77 11.95 24.63 -0.34
CA GLY A 77 11.85 24.57 -1.79
C GLY A 77 10.57 23.89 -2.27
N LEU A 78 10.41 23.82 -3.58
CA LEU A 78 9.32 23.07 -4.20
C LEU A 78 9.39 21.59 -3.79
N GLU A 79 8.25 21.02 -3.40
CA GLU A 79 8.20 19.62 -2.93
C GLU A 79 8.82 18.65 -3.94
N LYS A 80 9.69 17.75 -3.44
CA LYS A 80 10.43 16.75 -4.24
C LYS A 80 11.40 17.31 -5.30
N MET A 81 11.67 18.60 -5.27
CA MET A 81 12.68 19.24 -6.10
C MET A 81 13.91 19.60 -5.24
N PRO A 82 15.08 19.91 -5.86
CA PRO A 82 16.20 20.46 -5.12
C PRO A 82 15.79 21.69 -4.31
N PRO A 83 16.33 21.89 -3.11
CA PRO A 83 15.95 23.02 -2.27
C PRO A 83 16.38 24.35 -2.89
N ASP A 84 15.54 25.36 -2.72
CA ASP A 84 15.84 26.76 -3.11
C ASP A 84 16.70 27.46 -2.06
N GLN A 85 16.56 27.07 -0.79
CA GLN A 85 17.27 27.63 0.36
C GLN A 85 17.68 26.53 1.33
N GLU A 86 18.86 26.67 1.89
CA GLU A 86 19.39 25.84 2.97
C GLU A 86 20.04 26.72 4.02
N GLY A 87 20.05 26.25 5.27
CA GLY A 87 20.70 26.98 6.35
C GLY A 87 20.75 26.21 7.66
N THR A 88 21.44 26.85 8.62
CA THR A 88 21.45 26.43 10.03
C THR A 88 20.95 27.56 10.89
N MET A 89 20.35 27.23 12.04
CA MET A 89 19.83 28.22 12.98
C MET A 89 19.89 27.67 14.41
N SER A 90 20.37 28.49 15.35
CA SER A 90 20.34 28.16 16.78
C SER A 90 19.00 28.60 17.38
N LEU A 91 18.33 27.69 18.07
CA LEU A 91 17.06 27.91 18.76
C LEU A 91 17.32 28.24 20.24
N LYS A 92 17.18 29.50 20.62
CA LYS A 92 17.43 29.92 22.00
C LYS A 92 16.46 29.32 23.01
N ASP A 93 15.20 29.18 22.61
CA ASP A 93 14.05 28.73 23.42
C ASP A 93 13.37 27.47 22.84
N GLY A 94 14.05 26.77 21.94
CA GLY A 94 13.50 25.60 21.26
C GLY A 94 12.51 25.93 20.13
N THR A 95 12.41 27.20 19.73
CA THR A 95 11.52 27.67 18.65
C THR A 95 12.26 28.49 17.59
N ALA A 96 11.78 28.46 16.37
CA ALA A 96 12.28 29.31 15.27
C ALA A 96 11.19 29.62 14.27
N LYS A 97 11.44 30.67 13.47
CA LYS A 97 10.66 31.01 12.29
C LYS A 97 11.56 31.00 11.07
N ILE A 98 11.19 30.21 10.06
CA ILE A 98 11.93 30.07 8.81
C ILE A 98 11.11 30.76 7.70
N LYS A 99 11.72 31.70 6.99
CA LYS A 99 11.12 32.30 5.81
C LYS A 99 11.20 31.31 4.66
N GLY A 100 10.06 30.72 4.27
CA GLY A 100 10.01 29.70 3.23
C GLY A 100 9.99 30.25 1.80
N GLY A 101 9.79 31.56 1.63
CA GLY A 101 9.65 32.15 0.30
C GLY A 101 8.23 32.15 -0.23
N THR A 102 8.06 31.95 -1.54
CA THR A 102 6.77 31.95 -2.23
C THR A 102 6.84 31.08 -3.48
N LEU A 103 5.69 30.63 -3.99
CA LEU A 103 5.57 30.06 -5.33
C LEU A 103 4.89 31.06 -6.28
N LYS A 104 5.32 31.05 -7.54
CA LYS A 104 4.72 31.86 -8.63
C LYS A 104 3.66 31.10 -9.42
N GLN A 105 3.56 29.81 -9.20
CA GLN A 105 2.62 28.87 -9.82
C GLN A 105 2.01 28.01 -8.75
N PRO A 106 0.79 27.46 -8.97
CA PRO A 106 0.17 26.48 -8.08
C PRO A 106 1.10 25.32 -7.75
N GLY A 107 1.12 24.89 -6.48
CA GLY A 107 2.01 23.82 -6.06
C GLY A 107 2.21 23.75 -4.56
N PHE A 108 3.23 22.98 -4.14
CA PHE A 108 3.53 22.75 -2.74
C PHE A 108 4.97 23.15 -2.41
N LEU A 109 5.14 24.01 -1.39
CA LEU A 109 6.43 24.43 -0.87
C LEU A 109 6.66 23.74 0.47
N ARG A 110 7.75 22.98 0.58
CA ARG A 110 8.13 22.23 1.77
C ARG A 110 9.26 22.91 2.53
N CYS A 111 9.18 22.87 3.86
CA CYS A 111 10.28 23.13 4.77
C CYS A 111 10.62 21.83 5.49
N GLU A 112 11.86 21.38 5.40
CA GLU A 112 12.39 20.22 6.11
C GLU A 112 13.38 20.70 7.16
N VAL A 113 13.36 20.09 8.35
CA VAL A 113 14.18 20.48 9.49
C VAL A 113 14.81 19.25 10.13
N TRP A 114 16.11 19.33 10.41
CA TRP A 114 16.86 18.30 11.13
C TRP A 114 17.50 18.90 12.38
N VAL A 115 17.52 18.12 13.45
CA VAL A 115 18.24 18.43 14.69
C VAL A 115 19.05 17.22 15.10
N GLU A 116 20.30 17.43 15.49
CA GLU A 116 21.11 16.42 16.15
C GLU A 116 21.03 16.59 17.67
N HIS A 117 20.73 15.50 18.38
CA HIS A 117 20.72 15.50 19.84
C HIS A 117 21.23 14.15 20.36
N GLU A 118 22.27 14.20 21.20
CA GLU A 118 22.90 13.00 21.78
C GLU A 118 23.29 11.94 20.73
N GLY A 119 23.82 12.38 19.58
CA GLY A 119 24.26 11.49 18.48
C GLY A 119 23.12 10.88 17.63
N VAL A 120 21.89 11.34 17.83
CA VAL A 120 20.72 10.90 17.04
C VAL A 120 20.20 12.08 16.24
N THR A 121 19.93 11.86 14.94
CA THR A 121 19.29 12.86 14.05
C THR A 121 17.78 12.67 14.08
N TYR A 122 17.08 13.74 14.42
CA TYR A 122 15.60 13.83 14.36
C TYR A 122 15.21 14.73 13.21
N HIS A 123 14.10 14.39 12.54
CA HIS A 123 13.68 15.06 11.32
C HIS A 123 12.15 15.16 11.24
N ASP A 124 11.68 16.31 10.75
CA ASP A 124 10.28 16.53 10.40
C ASP A 124 10.16 17.58 9.29
N TRP A 125 8.98 17.74 8.71
CA TRP A 125 8.69 18.70 7.65
C TRP A 125 7.28 19.26 7.74
N GLY A 126 7.10 20.48 7.23
CA GLY A 126 5.80 21.10 6.98
C GLY A 126 5.69 21.52 5.51
N THR A 127 4.48 21.47 4.96
CA THR A 127 4.24 21.81 3.55
C THR A 127 3.12 22.81 3.42
N ALA A 128 3.36 23.92 2.72
CA ALA A 128 2.36 24.94 2.38
C ALA A 128 1.83 24.69 0.97
N GLY A 129 0.51 24.66 0.79
CA GLY A 129 -0.15 24.60 -0.51
C GLY A 129 -0.39 25.99 -1.07
N PHE A 130 0.06 26.25 -2.28
CA PHE A 130 -0.17 27.50 -3.02
C PHE A 130 -1.19 27.25 -4.12
N ASP A 131 -2.37 27.82 -4.00
CA ASP A 131 -3.51 27.64 -4.91
C ASP A 131 -3.65 26.17 -5.38
N PRO A 132 -3.68 25.17 -4.46
CA PRO A 132 -3.58 23.75 -4.86
C PRO A 132 -4.75 23.26 -5.72
N GLN A 133 -5.89 23.97 -5.70
CA GLN A 133 -7.03 23.70 -6.57
C GLN A 133 -6.82 24.14 -8.02
N GLU A 134 -5.85 25.02 -8.26
CA GLU A 134 -5.50 25.52 -9.60
C GLU A 134 -4.37 24.71 -10.24
N ILE A 135 -3.97 23.57 -9.63
CA ILE A 135 -2.96 22.69 -10.22
C ILE A 135 -3.58 21.98 -11.42
N GLU A 136 -3.04 22.27 -12.59
CA GLU A 136 -3.45 21.64 -13.84
C GLU A 136 -2.72 20.29 -14.05
N PRO A 137 -3.39 19.31 -14.68
CA PRO A 137 -2.74 18.07 -15.08
C PRO A 137 -1.54 18.33 -15.99
N THR A 138 -0.44 17.64 -15.77
CA THR A 138 0.77 17.75 -16.62
C THR A 138 0.68 16.96 -17.92
N VAL A 139 -0.33 16.09 -18.05
CA VAL A 139 -0.62 15.29 -19.23
C VAL A 139 -2.10 15.40 -19.57
N GLU A 140 -2.42 15.44 -20.84
CA GLU A 140 -3.79 15.41 -21.33
C GLU A 140 -4.30 13.96 -21.39
N MET A 141 -5.60 13.78 -21.22
CA MET A 141 -6.25 12.50 -21.45
C MET A 141 -6.17 12.17 -22.95
N PRO A 142 -5.74 10.96 -23.36
CA PRO A 142 -5.72 10.57 -24.75
C PRO A 142 -7.10 10.75 -25.40
N GLY A 143 -7.14 11.31 -26.64
CA GLY A 143 -8.40 11.60 -27.31
C GLY A 143 -9.24 10.37 -27.66
N ASP A 144 -8.64 9.18 -27.66
CA ASP A 144 -9.30 7.89 -27.90
C ASP A 144 -9.47 7.05 -26.61
N PHE A 145 -9.43 7.68 -25.43
CA PHE A 145 -9.51 6.98 -24.15
C PHE A 145 -10.81 6.17 -24.00
N ASP A 146 -11.94 6.78 -24.31
CA ASP A 146 -13.26 6.13 -24.17
C ASP A 146 -13.45 5.00 -25.19
N GLU A 147 -13.03 5.19 -26.44
CA GLU A 147 -13.06 4.17 -27.48
C GLU A 147 -12.18 2.97 -27.10
N PHE A 148 -10.96 3.23 -26.63
CA PHE A 148 -10.02 2.18 -26.23
C PHE A 148 -10.60 1.29 -25.13
N TRP A 149 -11.13 1.89 -24.07
CA TRP A 149 -11.70 1.13 -22.95
C TRP A 149 -13.04 0.49 -23.27
N SER A 150 -13.86 1.13 -24.10
CA SER A 150 -15.12 0.56 -24.58
C SER A 150 -14.87 -0.69 -25.42
N ALA A 151 -13.94 -0.64 -26.37
CA ALA A 151 -13.53 -1.79 -27.17
C ALA A 151 -12.95 -2.92 -26.31
N ALA A 152 -12.11 -2.57 -25.32
CA ALA A 152 -11.51 -3.56 -24.40
C ALA A 152 -12.59 -4.26 -23.53
N LYS A 153 -13.55 -3.52 -23.00
CA LYS A 153 -14.69 -4.08 -22.24
C LYS A 153 -15.60 -4.93 -23.11
N GLN A 154 -15.86 -4.53 -24.36
CA GLN A 154 -16.63 -5.34 -25.33
C GLN A 154 -15.91 -6.64 -25.66
N ALA A 155 -14.61 -6.61 -25.88
CA ALA A 155 -13.80 -7.80 -26.11
C ALA A 155 -13.85 -8.75 -24.91
N LEU A 156 -13.78 -8.22 -23.68
CA LEU A 156 -13.96 -9.00 -22.46
C LEU A 156 -15.36 -9.64 -22.39
N ALA A 157 -16.41 -8.87 -22.62
CA ALA A 157 -17.79 -9.34 -22.55
C ALA A 157 -18.11 -10.45 -23.57
N ALA A 158 -17.44 -10.43 -24.73
CA ALA A 158 -17.57 -11.49 -25.76
C ALA A 158 -16.92 -12.83 -25.33
N LEU A 159 -16.05 -12.84 -24.31
CA LEU A 159 -15.45 -14.06 -23.79
C LEU A 159 -16.37 -14.70 -22.73
N PRO A 160 -16.66 -16.01 -22.79
CA PRO A 160 -17.28 -16.70 -21.68
C PRO A 160 -16.50 -16.49 -20.38
N MET A 161 -17.20 -16.24 -19.28
CA MET A 161 -16.56 -16.10 -17.96
C MET A 161 -15.82 -17.38 -17.54
N ASP A 162 -16.33 -18.55 -17.93
CA ASP A 162 -15.79 -19.87 -17.59
C ASP A 162 -15.32 -19.92 -16.12
N ALA A 163 -16.24 -19.55 -15.21
CA ALA A 163 -15.97 -19.52 -13.78
C ALA A 163 -15.79 -20.95 -13.25
N LYS A 164 -14.67 -21.19 -12.57
CA LYS A 164 -14.37 -22.45 -11.87
C LYS A 164 -14.20 -22.15 -10.40
N LEU A 165 -15.02 -22.78 -9.57
CA LEU A 165 -14.99 -22.68 -8.13
C LEU A 165 -14.54 -24.01 -7.55
N THR A 166 -13.49 -23.99 -6.73
CA THR A 166 -13.00 -25.16 -5.99
C THR A 166 -13.13 -24.83 -4.51
N LEU A 167 -13.90 -25.63 -3.77
CA LEU A 167 -14.01 -25.47 -2.31
C LEU A 167 -12.65 -25.71 -1.66
N GLU A 168 -12.28 -24.85 -0.71
CA GLU A 168 -11.08 -24.95 0.12
C GLU A 168 -11.51 -25.37 1.56
N PRO A 169 -11.60 -26.68 1.85
CA PRO A 169 -12.13 -27.16 3.13
C PRO A 169 -11.29 -26.69 4.32
N ASP A 170 -9.97 -26.63 4.15
CA ASP A 170 -9.03 -26.24 5.21
C ASP A 170 -9.13 -24.75 5.57
N LEU A 171 -9.66 -23.93 4.67
CA LEU A 171 -9.92 -22.50 4.90
C LEU A 171 -11.37 -22.22 5.30
N SER A 172 -12.28 -23.16 5.07
CA SER A 172 -13.70 -23.05 5.43
C SER A 172 -13.91 -23.23 6.95
N THR A 173 -14.99 -22.66 7.49
CA THR A 173 -15.36 -22.77 8.91
C THR A 173 -16.80 -23.27 9.06
N ALA A 174 -17.34 -23.28 10.28
CA ALA A 174 -18.77 -23.57 10.49
C ALA A 174 -19.67 -22.48 9.85
N GLU A 175 -19.19 -21.28 9.64
CA GLU A 175 -19.96 -20.10 9.22
C GLU A 175 -19.60 -19.60 7.83
N ILE A 176 -18.43 -19.98 7.29
CA ILE A 176 -17.86 -19.46 6.02
C ILE A 176 -17.49 -20.61 5.14
N ASP A 177 -17.95 -20.57 3.87
CA ASP A 177 -17.38 -21.36 2.79
C ASP A 177 -16.33 -20.53 2.04
N VAL A 178 -15.19 -21.14 1.75
CA VAL A 178 -14.11 -20.50 1.00
C VAL A 178 -13.85 -21.26 -0.29
N TYR A 179 -13.85 -20.52 -1.41
CA TYR A 179 -13.59 -21.10 -2.73
C TYR A 179 -12.39 -20.44 -3.39
N HIS A 180 -11.50 -21.24 -3.95
CA HIS A 180 -10.57 -20.76 -4.95
C HIS A 180 -11.33 -20.59 -6.27
N VAL A 181 -11.31 -19.38 -6.81
CA VAL A 181 -12.04 -19.01 -8.03
C VAL A 181 -11.05 -18.74 -9.16
N SER A 182 -11.40 -19.24 -10.35
CA SER A 182 -10.66 -18.99 -11.59
C SER A 182 -11.64 -18.53 -12.67
N LEU A 183 -11.41 -17.34 -13.21
CA LEU A 183 -12.24 -16.68 -14.23
C LEU A 183 -11.46 -16.54 -15.53
N GLN A 184 -12.09 -16.71 -16.68
CA GLN A 184 -11.46 -16.41 -17.95
C GLN A 184 -11.38 -14.90 -18.16
N ASN A 185 -10.20 -14.42 -18.59
CA ASN A 185 -9.91 -13.03 -18.86
C ASN A 185 -9.33 -12.89 -20.28
N ILE A 186 -9.17 -11.65 -20.72
CA ILE A 186 -8.64 -11.36 -22.07
C ILE A 186 -7.29 -12.01 -22.33
N GLN A 187 -7.02 -12.21 -23.60
CA GLN A 187 -5.71 -12.66 -24.08
C GLN A 187 -4.63 -11.61 -23.79
N THR A 188 -3.49 -12.06 -23.30
CA THR A 188 -2.33 -11.20 -22.99
C THR A 188 -1.09 -11.55 -23.78
N SER A 189 -1.17 -12.60 -24.62
CA SER A 189 -0.07 -13.08 -25.42
C SER A 189 -0.61 -14.01 -26.52
N TRP A 190 0.27 -14.45 -27.43
CA TRP A 190 -0.02 -15.45 -28.46
C TRP A 190 -0.51 -16.81 -27.91
N ARG A 191 -0.45 -17.04 -26.58
CA ARG A 191 -0.84 -18.31 -25.94
C ARG A 191 -2.34 -18.43 -25.62
N GLY A 192 -3.16 -17.46 -25.98
CA GLY A 192 -4.60 -17.48 -25.75
C GLY A 192 -5.05 -16.69 -24.52
N ASN A 193 -6.30 -16.93 -24.12
CA ASN A 193 -6.94 -16.19 -23.02
C ASN A 193 -6.23 -16.45 -21.69
N SER A 194 -6.10 -15.43 -20.88
CA SER A 194 -5.54 -15.52 -19.54
C SER A 194 -6.60 -15.94 -18.51
N ARG A 195 -6.15 -16.29 -17.31
CA ARG A 195 -7.02 -16.54 -16.16
C ARG A 195 -6.83 -15.44 -15.13
N PHE A 196 -7.88 -15.13 -14.39
CA PHE A 196 -7.90 -14.24 -13.26
C PHE A 196 -8.37 -15.04 -12.04
N TYR A 197 -7.61 -14.98 -10.96
CA TYR A 197 -7.82 -15.84 -9.81
C TYR A 197 -8.13 -15.05 -8.56
N GLY A 198 -8.85 -15.67 -7.60
CA GLY A 198 -9.10 -15.08 -6.30
C GLY A 198 -9.61 -16.11 -5.28
N MET A 199 -9.73 -15.64 -4.04
CA MET A 199 -10.36 -16.36 -2.93
C MET A 199 -11.69 -15.71 -2.61
N LEU A 200 -12.76 -16.47 -2.75
CA LEU A 200 -14.12 -16.06 -2.42
C LEU A 200 -14.48 -16.62 -1.04
N SER A 201 -14.83 -15.75 -0.12
CA SER A 201 -15.37 -16.11 1.19
C SER A 201 -16.84 -15.76 1.24
N MET A 202 -17.69 -16.75 1.50
CA MET A 202 -19.15 -16.63 1.49
C MET A 202 -19.75 -17.07 2.81
N PRO A 203 -20.80 -16.37 3.32
CA PRO A 203 -21.60 -16.90 4.43
C PRO A 203 -22.21 -18.26 4.08
N LYS A 204 -22.12 -19.23 4.99
CA LYS A 204 -22.80 -20.55 4.82
C LYS A 204 -24.32 -20.50 5.01
N LYS A 205 -24.79 -19.54 5.81
CA LYS A 205 -26.21 -19.35 6.03
C LYS A 205 -26.88 -18.93 4.70
N PRO A 206 -27.96 -19.57 4.29
CA PRO A 206 -28.70 -19.14 3.11
C PRO A 206 -29.20 -17.69 3.26
N GLY A 207 -29.06 -16.89 2.19
CA GLY A 207 -29.46 -15.49 2.18
C GLY A 207 -28.90 -14.73 0.98
N GLN A 208 -29.26 -13.46 0.88
CA GLN A 208 -28.65 -12.51 -0.05
C GLN A 208 -27.81 -11.53 0.77
N TYR A 209 -26.64 -11.19 0.26
CA TYR A 209 -25.62 -10.46 1.01
C TYR A 209 -24.98 -9.36 0.19
N PRO A 210 -24.59 -8.25 0.82
CA PRO A 210 -23.71 -7.29 0.20
C PRO A 210 -22.35 -7.94 -0.13
N ALA A 211 -21.64 -7.39 -1.09
CA ALA A 211 -20.34 -7.90 -1.51
C ALA A 211 -19.23 -6.87 -1.43
N ILE A 212 -18.00 -7.35 -1.21
CA ILE A 212 -16.78 -6.57 -1.27
C ILE A 212 -15.81 -7.24 -2.24
N LEU A 213 -15.42 -6.53 -3.29
CA LEU A 213 -14.26 -6.88 -4.10
C LEU A 213 -13.02 -6.27 -3.44
N ASN A 214 -12.10 -7.13 -3.00
CA ASN A 214 -10.82 -6.70 -2.42
C ASN A 214 -9.72 -6.84 -3.47
N VAL A 215 -9.18 -5.69 -3.91
CA VAL A 215 -8.11 -5.61 -4.90
C VAL A 215 -6.75 -5.36 -4.23
N PRO A 216 -5.65 -5.98 -4.72
CA PRO A 216 -4.42 -6.05 -3.96
C PRO A 216 -3.53 -4.82 -4.06
N GLY A 217 -2.83 -4.51 -2.98
CA GLY A 217 -1.60 -3.72 -3.01
C GLY A 217 -0.49 -4.42 -3.79
N ALA A 218 0.60 -3.71 -4.08
CA ALA A 218 1.71 -4.26 -4.84
C ALA A 218 2.34 -5.49 -4.16
N GLY A 219 2.79 -6.43 -4.97
CA GLY A 219 3.48 -7.66 -4.54
C GLY A 219 2.85 -8.94 -5.08
N VAL A 220 3.61 -10.02 -5.00
CA VAL A 220 3.25 -11.37 -5.46
C VAL A 220 3.04 -12.22 -4.22
N ARG A 221 1.81 -12.71 -3.98
CA ARG A 221 1.46 -13.41 -2.72
C ARG A 221 0.26 -14.32 -2.86
N SER A 222 0.09 -15.20 -1.87
CA SER A 222 -1.12 -16.00 -1.66
C SER A 222 -2.26 -15.16 -1.09
N TYR A 223 -3.48 -15.69 -1.14
CA TYR A 223 -4.67 -15.12 -0.51
C TYR A 223 -5.43 -16.21 0.22
N GLY A 224 -6.02 -15.86 1.34
CA GLY A 224 -6.80 -16.76 2.18
C GLY A 224 -8.18 -16.22 2.49
N ARG A 225 -8.85 -16.89 3.43
CA ARG A 225 -10.17 -16.53 3.95
C ARG A 225 -10.26 -15.07 4.39
N ASP A 226 -11.45 -14.52 4.29
CA ASP A 226 -11.81 -13.25 4.89
C ASP A 226 -12.93 -13.44 5.90
N ASP A 227 -12.64 -13.13 7.18
CA ASP A 227 -13.56 -13.40 8.29
C ASP A 227 -14.76 -12.44 8.32
N ARG A 228 -14.78 -11.39 7.50
CA ARG A 228 -15.97 -10.53 7.32
C ARG A 228 -17.17 -11.32 6.80
N ALA A 229 -16.94 -12.44 6.11
CA ALA A 229 -17.99 -13.31 5.62
C ALA A 229 -18.84 -13.92 6.74
N ALA A 230 -18.31 -14.15 7.94
CA ALA A 230 -19.09 -14.56 9.10
C ALA A 230 -20.16 -13.53 9.52
N ASN A 231 -19.97 -12.27 9.17
CA ASN A 231 -20.89 -11.16 9.45
C ASN A 231 -21.87 -10.88 8.31
N GLY A 232 -22.04 -11.79 7.38
CA GLY A 232 -23.04 -11.65 6.31
C GLY A 232 -22.57 -10.76 5.16
N VAL A 233 -21.31 -10.88 4.73
CA VAL A 233 -20.73 -10.15 3.59
C VAL A 233 -20.02 -11.14 2.67
N ILE A 234 -20.29 -11.12 1.39
CA ILE A 234 -19.49 -11.83 0.39
C ILE A 234 -18.18 -11.07 0.20
N VAL A 235 -17.04 -11.73 0.32
CA VAL A 235 -15.74 -11.10 0.09
C VAL A 235 -14.96 -11.85 -0.98
N PHE A 236 -14.65 -11.16 -2.08
CA PHE A 236 -13.84 -11.71 -3.15
C PHE A 236 -12.47 -11.01 -3.19
N LYS A 237 -11.42 -11.70 -2.72
CA LYS A 237 -10.02 -11.23 -2.77
C LYS A 237 -9.38 -11.72 -4.06
N VAL A 238 -8.96 -10.82 -4.93
CA VAL A 238 -8.39 -11.18 -6.23
C VAL A 238 -6.87 -11.03 -6.27
N GLY A 239 -6.21 -11.92 -7.01
CA GLY A 239 -4.81 -11.82 -7.39
C GLY A 239 -4.69 -11.27 -8.80
N ILE A 240 -3.75 -10.37 -9.04
CA ILE A 240 -3.55 -9.70 -10.33
C ILE A 240 -2.55 -10.40 -11.25
N HIS A 241 -1.93 -11.46 -10.80
CA HIS A 241 -1.01 -12.28 -11.58
C HIS A 241 -1.76 -13.46 -12.24
N VAL A 242 -1.25 -13.92 -13.37
CA VAL A 242 -1.86 -15.06 -14.10
C VAL A 242 -1.42 -16.37 -13.45
N LEU A 243 -1.71 -16.53 -12.17
CA LEU A 243 -1.40 -17.74 -11.41
C LEU A 243 -2.41 -17.93 -10.27
N PRO A 244 -2.68 -19.18 -9.88
CA PRO A 244 -3.54 -19.47 -8.72
C PRO A 244 -3.07 -18.72 -7.47
N VAL A 245 -3.99 -18.41 -6.57
CA VAL A 245 -3.71 -17.61 -5.36
C VAL A 245 -3.60 -18.44 -4.08
N ASN A 246 -3.66 -19.76 -4.19
CA ASN A 246 -3.59 -20.75 -3.11
C ASN A 246 -2.36 -21.67 -3.19
N LEU A 247 -1.31 -21.25 -3.91
CA LEU A 247 -0.04 -21.97 -3.98
C LEU A 247 0.79 -21.74 -2.70
N PRO A 248 1.80 -22.57 -2.43
CA PRO A 248 2.74 -22.35 -1.34
C PRO A 248 3.45 -20.99 -1.45
N ASP A 249 3.72 -20.34 -0.30
CA ASP A 249 4.29 -18.99 -0.26
C ASP A 249 5.66 -18.88 -0.92
N GLU A 250 6.47 -19.95 -0.91
CA GLU A 250 7.77 -20.00 -1.56
C GLU A 250 7.69 -19.79 -3.07
N VAL A 251 6.58 -20.21 -3.70
CA VAL A 251 6.33 -20.00 -5.14
C VAL A 251 6.18 -18.52 -5.43
N TYR A 252 5.41 -17.80 -4.61
CA TYR A 252 5.21 -16.35 -4.76
C TYR A 252 6.48 -15.56 -4.49
N GLN A 253 7.23 -15.95 -3.45
CA GLN A 253 8.52 -15.32 -3.14
C GLN A 253 9.50 -15.48 -4.30
N SER A 254 9.63 -16.68 -4.85
CA SER A 254 10.48 -16.96 -6.01
C SER A 254 10.07 -16.16 -7.25
N LEU A 255 8.76 -16.10 -7.55
CA LEU A 255 8.25 -15.36 -8.70
C LEU A 255 8.42 -13.84 -8.49
N GLY A 256 8.19 -13.33 -7.29
CA GLY A 256 8.36 -11.90 -6.96
C GLY A 256 9.83 -11.44 -7.02
N ALA A 257 10.77 -12.31 -6.62
CA ALA A 257 12.20 -12.04 -6.75
C ALA A 257 12.72 -12.22 -8.19
N GLY A 258 12.00 -12.97 -9.04
CA GLY A 258 12.39 -13.35 -10.40
C GLY A 258 11.42 -12.85 -11.47
N ALA A 259 10.66 -13.75 -12.06
CA ALA A 259 9.87 -13.51 -13.28
C ALA A 259 8.77 -12.43 -13.15
N LEU A 260 8.33 -12.11 -11.95
CA LEU A 260 7.36 -11.05 -11.68
C LEU A 260 8.01 -9.83 -10.98
N GLY A 261 9.34 -9.80 -10.85
CA GLY A 261 10.05 -8.62 -10.34
C GLY A 261 9.82 -7.43 -11.27
N GLY A 262 9.36 -6.27 -10.73
CA GLY A 262 9.10 -5.07 -11.52
C GLY A 262 7.93 -5.19 -12.50
N TYR A 263 6.98 -6.10 -12.28
CA TYR A 263 5.82 -6.32 -13.17
C TYR A 263 5.02 -5.05 -13.49
N GLN A 264 5.11 -4.03 -12.65
CA GLN A 264 4.46 -2.75 -12.86
C GLN A 264 4.88 -2.06 -14.16
N ASN A 265 6.06 -2.39 -14.66
CA ASN A 265 6.65 -1.79 -15.86
C ASN A 265 6.58 -2.72 -17.08
N PHE A 266 5.95 -3.90 -16.97
CA PHE A 266 5.90 -4.85 -18.09
C PHE A 266 5.08 -4.28 -19.25
N ASN A 267 5.72 -4.15 -20.41
CA ASN A 267 5.17 -3.57 -21.64
C ASN A 267 4.60 -2.16 -21.42
N LEU A 268 5.28 -1.32 -20.64
CA LEU A 268 4.84 0.05 -20.35
C LEU A 268 4.81 0.94 -21.62
N ASP A 269 5.53 0.57 -22.65
CA ASP A 269 5.64 1.21 -23.95
C ASP A 269 4.52 0.83 -24.95
N ASP A 270 3.69 -0.16 -24.61
CA ASP A 270 2.60 -0.66 -25.46
C ASP A 270 1.29 -0.77 -24.65
N ARG A 271 0.36 0.16 -24.89
CA ARG A 271 -0.93 0.19 -24.17
C ARG A 271 -1.78 -1.08 -24.34
N ASP A 272 -1.63 -1.79 -25.46
CA ASP A 272 -2.38 -3.02 -25.73
C ASP A 272 -1.82 -4.22 -24.99
N LEU A 273 -0.53 -4.25 -24.74
CA LEU A 273 0.19 -5.30 -24.03
C LEU A 273 0.52 -4.93 -22.58
N TYR A 274 0.30 -3.66 -22.20
CA TYR A 274 0.59 -3.19 -20.85
C TYR A 274 -0.04 -4.09 -19.79
N TYR A 275 0.78 -4.45 -18.80
CA TYR A 275 0.40 -5.40 -17.75
C TYR A 275 -0.94 -5.07 -17.08
N TYR A 276 -1.19 -3.80 -16.79
CA TYR A 276 -2.39 -3.38 -16.06
C TYR A 276 -3.64 -3.33 -16.93
N LYS A 277 -3.58 -3.27 -18.27
CA LYS A 277 -4.78 -3.43 -19.11
C LYS A 277 -5.54 -4.71 -18.75
N ARG A 278 -4.80 -5.83 -18.67
CA ARG A 278 -5.36 -7.12 -18.27
C ARG A 278 -5.85 -7.13 -16.83
N VAL A 279 -5.13 -6.43 -15.92
CA VAL A 279 -5.51 -6.35 -14.51
C VAL A 279 -6.82 -5.60 -14.34
N TYR A 280 -6.98 -4.45 -14.99
CA TYR A 280 -8.21 -3.65 -14.94
C TYR A 280 -9.40 -4.44 -15.49
N LEU A 281 -9.23 -5.10 -16.62
CA LEU A 281 -10.28 -5.96 -17.19
C LEU A 281 -10.56 -7.21 -16.33
N GLY A 282 -9.55 -7.72 -15.63
CA GLY A 282 -9.73 -8.76 -14.62
C GLY A 282 -10.58 -8.30 -13.43
N CYS A 283 -10.40 -7.06 -12.99
CA CYS A 283 -11.24 -6.48 -11.93
C CYS A 283 -12.69 -6.29 -12.41
N VAL A 284 -12.91 -5.84 -13.66
CA VAL A 284 -14.25 -5.81 -14.29
C VAL A 284 -14.86 -7.22 -14.31
N ARG A 285 -14.10 -8.22 -14.74
CA ARG A 285 -14.54 -9.62 -14.74
C ARG A 285 -14.90 -10.14 -13.34
N ALA A 286 -14.19 -9.69 -12.32
CA ALA A 286 -14.49 -10.04 -10.92
C ALA A 286 -15.82 -9.41 -10.46
N ILE A 287 -16.14 -8.20 -10.91
CA ILE A 287 -17.45 -7.57 -10.68
C ILE A 287 -18.56 -8.36 -11.40
N ASP A 288 -18.39 -8.69 -12.69
CA ASP A 288 -19.35 -9.50 -13.44
C ASP A 288 -19.62 -10.84 -12.72
N PHE A 289 -18.57 -11.45 -12.17
CA PHE A 289 -18.69 -12.69 -11.41
C PHE A 289 -19.49 -12.50 -10.12
N ILE A 290 -19.27 -11.44 -9.35
CA ILE A 290 -20.05 -11.15 -8.14
C ILE A 290 -21.53 -10.97 -8.49
N TYR A 291 -21.85 -10.22 -9.57
CA TYR A 291 -23.22 -10.05 -10.04
C TYR A 291 -23.88 -11.36 -10.52
N SER A 292 -23.10 -12.37 -10.86
CA SER A 292 -23.62 -13.69 -11.26
C SER A 292 -23.91 -14.62 -10.08
N LEU A 293 -23.50 -14.26 -8.84
CA LEU A 293 -23.73 -15.07 -7.65
C LEU A 293 -25.19 -14.94 -7.18
N PRO A 294 -25.92 -16.05 -7.00
CA PRO A 294 -27.29 -16.00 -6.49
C PRO A 294 -27.40 -15.48 -5.06
N GLU A 295 -26.31 -15.54 -4.29
CA GLU A 295 -26.23 -15.05 -2.92
C GLU A 295 -25.92 -13.54 -2.83
N PHE A 296 -25.58 -12.89 -3.94
CA PHE A 296 -25.38 -11.44 -3.95
C PHE A 296 -26.73 -10.72 -3.94
N ASP A 297 -26.86 -9.63 -3.18
CA ASP A 297 -28.10 -8.86 -3.05
C ASP A 297 -28.48 -8.07 -4.33
N GLY A 298 -27.56 -7.98 -5.30
CA GLY A 298 -27.75 -7.29 -6.59
C GLY A 298 -27.53 -5.78 -6.52
N GLU A 299 -27.29 -5.19 -5.34
CA GLU A 299 -27.24 -3.74 -5.16
C GLU A 299 -25.99 -3.26 -4.43
N THR A 300 -25.60 -3.92 -3.34
CA THR A 300 -24.59 -3.40 -2.41
C THR A 300 -23.22 -3.97 -2.70
N LEU A 301 -22.48 -3.38 -3.62
CA LEU A 301 -21.11 -3.75 -3.94
C LEU A 301 -20.12 -2.63 -3.59
N ALA A 302 -19.09 -2.97 -2.84
CA ALA A 302 -17.95 -2.09 -2.57
C ALA A 302 -16.65 -2.66 -3.15
N VAL A 303 -15.74 -1.77 -3.56
CA VAL A 303 -14.37 -2.13 -3.92
C VAL A 303 -13.42 -1.51 -2.90
N THR A 304 -12.42 -2.27 -2.44
CA THR A 304 -11.45 -1.78 -1.45
C THR A 304 -10.05 -2.31 -1.72
N GLY A 305 -9.04 -1.49 -1.42
CA GLY A 305 -7.64 -1.86 -1.52
C GLY A 305 -6.72 -0.76 -1.03
N GLY A 306 -5.51 -1.11 -0.62
CA GLY A 306 -4.48 -0.17 -0.15
C GLY A 306 -3.37 0.00 -1.20
N SER A 307 -2.69 1.16 -1.23
CA SER A 307 -1.57 1.44 -2.15
C SER A 307 -1.98 1.26 -3.61
N GLN A 308 -1.31 0.37 -4.37
CA GLN A 308 -1.74 -0.06 -5.71
C GLN A 308 -3.23 -0.47 -5.72
N GLY A 309 -3.70 -1.14 -4.67
CA GLY A 309 -5.11 -1.52 -4.52
C GLY A 309 -6.03 -0.31 -4.39
N GLY A 310 -5.56 0.80 -3.83
CA GLY A 310 -6.29 2.07 -3.82
C GLY A 310 -6.54 2.60 -5.25
N ALA A 311 -5.49 2.61 -6.09
CA ALA A 311 -5.62 2.96 -7.50
C ALA A 311 -6.56 1.98 -8.24
N LEU A 312 -6.39 0.67 -8.02
CA LEU A 312 -7.29 -0.34 -8.61
C LEU A 312 -8.74 -0.16 -8.15
N SER A 313 -8.98 0.25 -6.90
CA SER A 313 -10.34 0.51 -6.40
C SER A 313 -11.01 1.66 -7.17
N ILE A 314 -10.29 2.77 -7.39
CA ILE A 314 -10.80 3.92 -8.16
C ILE A 314 -11.06 3.54 -9.62
N ILE A 315 -10.15 2.78 -10.24
CA ILE A 315 -10.27 2.38 -11.65
C ILE A 315 -11.43 1.39 -11.86
N THR A 316 -11.74 0.59 -10.83
CA THR A 316 -12.74 -0.49 -10.93
C THR A 316 -14.14 0.00 -10.60
N ALA A 317 -14.29 1.01 -9.74
CA ALA A 317 -15.58 1.62 -9.39
C ALA A 317 -16.11 2.49 -10.53
#